data_a1882b883291f5eea164b68fe695a2c4
#
_entry.id   a1882b883291f5eea164b68fe695a2c4
#
_cell.length_a   1.000
_cell.length_b   1.000
_cell.length_c   1.000
_cell.angle_alpha   90.00
_cell.angle_beta   90.00
_cell.angle_gamma   90.00
#
_symmetry.space_group_name_H-M   'P 1'
#
loop_
_entity.id
_entity.type
_entity.pdbx_description
1 polymer ?
#
loop_
_entity_poly.entity_id
_entity_poly.type
_entity_poly.pdbx_seq_one_letter_code
_entity_poly.pdbx_strand_id
1 'polypeptide(L)'
;GICDSINPSRGQPFDCSVLGVVLDFPYLGERIGVPARVGDKNLENQATLELNGIPVIAMAGTCMDSGKTVAACAVISRFRHRGLTVDAFKATGVALRRDILAMEDSGARNTGIFSDFGIVATSPSNAPVLTRNLLSGLALQKPDVIVFELGDGLLGAYGVEAILQDTEIRDALSAVVLCANDPVGAWGGIKLLRDEFEIDPIAVTGRATDNEVGVAIIEQQGGVPGINALSDGAKLGDLLQHKLKLGKFNAEEPE
;
A
#
# COMPACT_ATOMS: atom_id res chain seq x y z
N GLY A 1 5.30 14.39 21.26
CA GLY A 1 5.30 12.96 21.61
C GLY A 1 6.46 12.63 22.54
N ILE A 2 6.39 11.51 23.19
CA ILE A 2 7.47 10.92 23.98
C ILE A 2 8.13 9.86 23.10
N CYS A 3 9.48 9.82 23.11
CA CYS A 3 10.22 8.78 22.39
C CYS A 3 10.38 7.56 23.31
N ASP A 4 9.70 6.47 23.00
CA ASP A 4 9.75 5.24 23.78
C ASP A 4 10.89 4.31 23.34
N SER A 5 11.28 4.39 22.08
CA SER A 5 12.34 3.58 21.50
C SER A 5 13.00 4.29 20.32
N ILE A 6 14.29 4.12 20.16
CA ILE A 6 15.05 4.67 19.03
C ILE A 6 15.91 3.58 18.38
N ASN A 7 16.07 3.71 17.08
CA ASN A 7 17.10 2.93 16.37
C ASN A 7 18.44 3.68 16.51
N PRO A 8 19.46 3.09 17.15
CA PRO A 8 20.75 3.75 17.38
C PRO A 8 21.42 4.26 16.10
N SER A 9 21.18 3.62 14.95
CA SER A 9 21.74 4.04 13.66
C SER A 9 21.13 5.34 13.11
N ARG A 10 19.99 5.79 13.64
CA ARG A 10 19.28 7.01 13.21
C ARG A 10 19.63 8.23 14.06
N GLY A 11 20.42 8.06 15.12
CA GLY A 11 20.76 9.11 16.07
C GLY A 11 19.64 9.42 17.07
N GLN A 12 19.85 10.46 17.87
CA GLN A 12 18.86 10.90 18.86
C GLN A 12 17.69 11.62 18.19
N PRO A 13 16.46 11.50 18.72
CA PRO A 13 15.34 12.30 18.25
C PRO A 13 15.58 13.79 18.50
N PHE A 14 14.98 14.62 17.67
CA PHE A 14 15.06 16.07 17.89
C PHE A 14 14.14 16.49 19.04
N ASP A 15 14.65 17.37 19.91
CA ASP A 15 13.81 18.07 20.87
C ASP A 15 12.97 19.11 20.15
N CYS A 16 11.66 19.10 20.41
CA CYS A 16 10.71 20.01 19.79
C CYS A 16 9.96 20.81 20.83
N SER A 17 9.89 22.13 20.66
CA SER A 17 9.02 23.00 21.43
C SER A 17 7.76 23.33 20.67
N VAL A 18 6.59 23.11 21.28
CA VAL A 18 5.30 23.50 20.70
C VAL A 18 5.14 25.02 20.84
N LEU A 19 5.19 25.76 19.72
CA LEU A 19 5.06 27.22 19.71
C LEU A 19 3.59 27.68 19.66
N GLY A 20 2.68 26.83 19.14
CA GLY A 20 1.28 27.17 18.99
C GLY A 20 0.56 26.18 18.09
N VAL A 21 -0.68 26.49 17.77
CA VAL A 21 -1.54 25.74 16.87
C VAL A 21 -1.69 26.53 15.57
N VAL A 22 -1.58 25.86 14.41
CA VAL A 22 -1.92 26.47 13.13
C VAL A 22 -3.44 26.70 13.08
N LEU A 23 -3.86 27.88 12.66
CA LEU A 23 -5.28 28.24 12.56
C LEU A 23 -5.69 28.37 11.10
N ASP A 24 -6.89 27.89 10.80
CA ASP A 24 -7.66 28.21 9.61
C ASP A 24 -8.65 29.36 9.93
N PHE A 25 -8.98 30.15 8.90
CA PHE A 25 -9.92 31.25 9.00
C PHE A 25 -11.09 31.02 8.02
N PRO A 26 -12.01 30.09 8.35
CA PRO A 26 -13.07 29.69 7.43
C PRO A 26 -14.17 30.75 7.24
N TYR A 27 -14.23 31.76 8.13
CA TYR A 27 -15.27 32.78 8.11
C TYR A 27 -14.77 34.02 7.38
N LEU A 28 -15.32 34.27 6.18
CA LEU A 28 -14.97 35.43 5.37
C LEU A 28 -15.32 36.74 6.13
N GLY A 29 -14.36 37.65 6.25
CA GLY A 29 -14.54 38.95 6.90
C GLY A 29 -14.40 38.95 8.42
N GLU A 30 -14.23 37.78 9.06
CA GLU A 30 -14.01 37.68 10.48
C GLU A 30 -12.59 37.13 10.79
N ARG A 31 -11.96 37.68 11.84
CA ARG A 31 -10.65 37.17 12.32
C ARG A 31 -10.83 36.09 13.39
N ILE A 32 -11.75 35.16 13.13
CA ILE A 32 -12.00 34.02 14.02
C ILE A 32 -11.20 32.85 13.48
N GLY A 33 -10.10 32.51 14.16
CA GLY A 33 -9.29 31.34 13.85
C GLY A 33 -9.83 30.08 14.52
N VAL A 34 -9.91 28.99 13.76
CA VAL A 34 -10.18 27.64 14.28
C VAL A 34 -8.91 26.78 14.13
N PRO A 35 -8.62 25.84 15.04
CA PRO A 35 -7.50 24.94 14.87
C PRO A 35 -7.56 24.22 13.54
N ALA A 36 -6.51 24.37 12.73
CA ALA A 36 -6.38 23.63 11.48
C ALA A 36 -6.31 22.11 11.73
N ARG A 37 -6.93 21.33 10.87
CA ARG A 37 -6.89 19.86 10.91
C ARG A 37 -6.12 19.33 9.71
N VAL A 38 -5.36 18.28 9.95
CA VAL A 38 -4.82 17.45 8.87
C VAL A 38 -5.91 16.48 8.44
N GLY A 39 -6.44 16.68 7.23
CA GLY A 39 -7.56 15.90 6.73
C GLY A 39 -8.93 16.40 7.17
N ASP A 40 -9.88 16.28 6.28
CA ASP A 40 -11.26 16.75 6.40
C ASP A 40 -12.27 15.58 6.36
N LYS A 41 -11.82 14.37 6.07
CA LYS A 41 -12.68 13.19 5.99
C LYS A 41 -13.07 12.68 7.37
N ASN A 42 -14.33 12.33 7.50
CA ASN A 42 -14.81 11.62 8.69
C ASN A 42 -14.61 10.12 8.52
N LEU A 43 -14.17 9.47 9.60
CA LEU A 43 -14.03 8.03 9.63
C LEU A 43 -15.40 7.41 9.92
N GLU A 44 -15.92 6.65 8.96
CA GLU A 44 -17.18 5.95 9.08
C GLU A 44 -16.96 4.49 9.45
N ASN A 45 -17.72 4.00 10.40
CA ASN A 45 -17.71 2.59 10.75
C ASN A 45 -18.64 1.83 9.78
N GLN A 46 -18.08 1.38 8.66
CA GLN A 46 -18.85 0.67 7.64
C GLN A 46 -19.05 -0.80 8.02
N ALA A 47 -20.28 -1.26 7.87
CA ALA A 47 -20.62 -2.66 8.14
C ALA A 47 -20.18 -3.60 7.00
N THR A 48 -20.18 -3.14 5.75
CA THR A 48 -19.90 -3.97 4.57
C THR A 48 -19.03 -3.21 3.57
N LEU A 49 -18.04 -3.91 3.00
CA LEU A 49 -17.15 -3.35 1.96
C LEU A 49 -17.70 -3.65 0.56
N GLU A 50 -18.20 -2.63 -0.13
CA GLU A 50 -18.75 -2.77 -1.48
C GLU A 50 -17.75 -2.29 -2.54
N LEU A 51 -17.07 -3.21 -3.19
CA LEU A 51 -16.11 -2.91 -4.26
C LEU A 51 -16.68 -3.05 -5.67
N ASN A 52 -17.90 -3.55 -5.82
CA ASN A 52 -18.58 -3.71 -7.12
C ASN A 52 -17.74 -4.48 -8.16
N GLY A 53 -16.95 -5.45 -7.72
CA GLY A 53 -16.09 -6.25 -8.58
C GLY A 53 -14.80 -5.57 -9.02
N ILE A 54 -14.44 -4.40 -8.46
CA ILE A 54 -13.18 -3.73 -8.73
C ILE A 54 -12.03 -4.53 -8.10
N PRO A 55 -11.06 -4.99 -8.88
CA PRO A 55 -9.90 -5.71 -8.36
C PRO A 55 -9.04 -4.86 -7.43
N VAL A 56 -8.56 -5.47 -6.35
CA VAL A 56 -7.73 -4.81 -5.33
C VAL A 56 -6.40 -5.54 -5.20
N ILE A 57 -5.31 -4.81 -5.35
CA ILE A 57 -3.94 -5.32 -5.26
C ILE A 57 -3.24 -4.70 -4.06
N ALA A 58 -2.78 -5.54 -3.14
CA ALA A 58 -2.01 -5.12 -1.98
C ALA A 58 -0.51 -5.32 -2.17
N MET A 59 0.29 -4.30 -1.84
CA MET A 59 1.75 -4.38 -1.73
C MET A 59 2.09 -4.60 -0.25
N ALA A 60 2.37 -5.85 0.11
CA ALA A 60 2.82 -6.23 1.45
C ALA A 60 4.35 -6.26 1.53
N GLY A 61 4.93 -6.15 2.71
CA GLY A 61 6.38 -6.20 2.86
C GLY A 61 6.83 -6.92 4.11
N THR A 62 8.02 -7.51 4.06
CA THR A 62 8.62 -8.15 5.25
C THR A 62 9.08 -7.13 6.30
N CYS A 63 9.35 -5.89 5.89
CA CYS A 63 9.77 -4.79 6.77
C CYS A 63 9.60 -3.44 6.06
N MET A 64 9.93 -2.36 6.78
CA MET A 64 10.13 -1.04 6.16
C MET A 64 11.25 -1.11 5.11
N ASP A 65 11.20 -0.24 4.10
CA ASP A 65 12.19 -0.14 3.02
C ASP A 65 12.37 -1.44 2.20
N SER A 66 11.38 -2.34 2.21
CA SER A 66 11.39 -3.58 1.40
C SER A 66 11.02 -3.35 -0.08
N GLY A 67 10.74 -2.12 -0.49
CA GLY A 67 10.44 -1.76 -1.88
C GLY A 67 8.95 -1.68 -2.23
N LYS A 68 8.03 -1.64 -1.26
CA LYS A 68 6.56 -1.59 -1.49
C LYS A 68 6.13 -0.42 -2.36
N THR A 69 6.58 0.79 -2.05
CA THR A 69 6.23 1.99 -2.82
C THR A 69 6.75 1.89 -4.26
N VAL A 70 7.97 1.37 -4.45
CA VAL A 70 8.54 1.13 -5.78
C VAL A 70 7.70 0.13 -6.57
N ALA A 71 7.28 -0.97 -5.94
CA ALA A 71 6.42 -1.98 -6.56
C ALA A 71 5.04 -1.40 -6.93
N ALA A 72 4.41 -0.64 -6.02
CA ALA A 72 3.15 0.04 -6.28
C ALA A 72 3.28 0.97 -7.50
N CYS A 73 4.29 1.84 -7.51
CA CYS A 73 4.55 2.78 -8.60
C CYS A 73 4.79 2.07 -9.94
N ALA A 74 5.57 0.98 -9.96
CA ALA A 74 5.84 0.21 -11.16
C ALA A 74 4.57 -0.41 -11.75
N VAL A 75 3.72 -1.00 -10.89
CA VAL A 75 2.44 -1.60 -11.31
C VAL A 75 1.46 -0.53 -11.80
N ILE A 76 1.33 0.59 -11.07
CA ILE A 76 0.49 1.73 -11.46
C ILE A 76 0.90 2.26 -12.83
N SER A 77 2.20 2.53 -13.02
CA SER A 77 2.75 3.01 -14.28
C SER A 77 2.44 2.05 -15.43
N ARG A 78 2.66 0.74 -15.23
CA ARG A 78 2.36 -0.26 -16.26
C ARG A 78 0.88 -0.30 -16.63
N PHE A 79 -0.02 -0.30 -15.64
CA PHE A 79 -1.45 -0.30 -15.87
C PHE A 79 -1.93 0.94 -16.61
N ARG A 80 -1.39 2.11 -16.26
CA ARG A 80 -1.68 3.37 -16.98
C ARG A 80 -1.22 3.31 -18.44
N HIS A 81 -0.04 2.75 -18.73
CA HIS A 81 0.43 2.52 -20.10
C HIS A 81 -0.46 1.53 -20.88
N ARG A 82 -1.15 0.63 -20.19
CA ARG A 82 -2.13 -0.28 -20.78
C ARG A 82 -3.55 0.30 -20.87
N GLY A 83 -3.71 1.59 -20.54
CA GLY A 83 -4.99 2.31 -20.64
C GLY A 83 -5.96 2.07 -19.48
N LEU A 84 -5.51 1.42 -18.40
CA LEU A 84 -6.33 1.21 -17.21
C LEU A 84 -6.38 2.47 -16.34
N THR A 85 -7.53 2.70 -15.72
CA THR A 85 -7.70 3.73 -14.68
C THR A 85 -7.36 3.12 -13.33
N VAL A 86 -6.31 3.64 -12.70
CA VAL A 86 -5.80 3.15 -11.41
C VAL A 86 -6.02 4.18 -10.34
N ASP A 87 -6.62 3.79 -9.23
CA ASP A 87 -6.66 4.57 -8.01
C ASP A 87 -5.77 3.88 -6.95
N ALA A 88 -5.16 4.64 -6.05
CA ALA A 88 -4.19 4.07 -5.13
C ALA A 88 -4.26 4.69 -3.73
N PHE A 89 -3.78 3.97 -2.70
CA PHE A 89 -3.70 4.53 -1.36
C PHE A 89 -2.62 3.85 -0.50
N LYS A 90 -2.27 4.54 0.57
CA LYS A 90 -1.43 3.97 1.63
C LYS A 90 -2.29 3.67 2.85
N ALA A 91 -2.35 2.38 3.23
CA ALA A 91 -3.23 1.90 4.28
C ALA A 91 -2.66 2.12 5.70
N THR A 92 -1.36 1.91 5.88
CA THR A 92 -0.72 1.87 7.21
C THR A 92 0.62 2.59 7.25
N GLY A 93 1.11 2.86 8.45
CA GLY A 93 2.41 3.45 8.74
C GLY A 93 2.33 4.84 9.35
N VAL A 94 3.35 5.66 9.10
CA VAL A 94 3.40 7.08 9.47
C VAL A 94 3.04 7.93 8.24
N ALA A 95 2.33 9.03 8.47
CA ALA A 95 1.87 9.94 7.41
C ALA A 95 3.06 10.61 6.70
N LEU A 96 3.43 10.08 5.56
CA LEU A 96 4.41 10.64 4.62
C LEU A 96 3.74 10.78 3.25
N ARG A 97 3.41 12.02 2.87
CA ARG A 97 2.75 12.29 1.59
C ARG A 97 3.59 11.91 0.38
N ARG A 98 4.92 11.84 0.51
CA ARG A 98 5.80 11.47 -0.61
C ARG A 98 5.43 10.12 -1.24
N ASP A 99 4.91 9.16 -0.45
CA ASP A 99 4.58 7.82 -0.96
C ASP A 99 3.36 7.88 -1.88
N ILE A 100 2.31 8.62 -1.49
CA ILE A 100 1.14 8.81 -2.36
C ILE A 100 1.44 9.74 -3.53
N LEU A 101 2.29 10.77 -3.37
CA LEU A 101 2.73 11.62 -4.47
C LEU A 101 3.52 10.81 -5.51
N ALA A 102 4.36 9.85 -5.09
CA ALA A 102 5.04 8.95 -6.01
C ALA A 102 4.04 8.06 -6.80
N MET A 103 2.94 7.63 -6.17
CA MET A 103 1.87 6.90 -6.86
C MET A 103 1.13 7.80 -7.86
N GLU A 104 0.86 9.07 -7.52
CA GLU A 104 0.28 10.08 -8.43
C GLU A 104 1.20 10.33 -9.63
N ASP A 105 2.50 10.56 -9.40
CA ASP A 105 3.50 10.76 -10.44
C ASP A 105 3.62 9.53 -11.36
N SER A 106 3.33 8.33 -10.83
CA SER A 106 3.28 7.08 -11.59
C SER A 106 1.98 6.89 -12.37
N GLY A 107 1.00 7.77 -12.17
CA GLY A 107 -0.24 7.83 -12.93
C GLY A 107 -1.49 7.34 -12.19
N ALA A 108 -1.47 7.19 -10.87
CA ALA A 108 -2.70 7.00 -10.12
C ALA A 108 -3.61 8.23 -10.30
N ARG A 109 -4.88 7.98 -10.61
CA ARG A 109 -5.85 9.06 -10.88
C ARG A 109 -6.31 9.73 -9.58
N ASN A 110 -6.67 8.92 -8.60
CA ASN A 110 -7.02 9.38 -7.26
C ASN A 110 -6.14 8.65 -6.25
N THR A 111 -5.75 9.36 -5.21
CA THR A 111 -4.98 8.77 -4.12
C THR A 111 -5.64 9.05 -2.77
N GLY A 112 -5.29 8.24 -1.78
CA GLY A 112 -5.76 8.40 -0.41
C GLY A 112 -4.71 7.97 0.60
N ILE A 113 -4.80 8.53 1.79
CA ILE A 113 -3.94 8.16 2.91
C ILE A 113 -4.72 8.36 4.23
N PHE A 114 -4.37 7.63 5.25
CA PHE A 114 -5.01 7.71 6.56
C PHE A 114 -4.94 9.11 7.21
N SER A 115 -3.99 9.98 6.82
CA SER A 115 -3.98 11.37 7.28
C SER A 115 -5.14 12.22 6.74
N ASP A 116 -5.81 11.78 5.67
CA ASP A 116 -7.03 12.42 5.18
C ASP A 116 -8.17 12.36 6.22
N PHE A 117 -8.07 11.41 7.15
CA PHE A 117 -8.96 11.26 8.31
C PHE A 117 -8.40 11.86 9.61
N GLY A 118 -7.34 12.65 9.54
CA GLY A 118 -6.69 13.26 10.70
C GLY A 118 -5.79 12.32 11.51
N ILE A 119 -5.48 11.12 10.98
CA ILE A 119 -4.64 10.13 11.63
C ILE A 119 -3.19 10.30 11.15
N VAL A 120 -2.25 10.52 12.07
CA VAL A 120 -0.83 10.73 11.72
C VAL A 120 -0.01 9.45 11.71
N ALA A 121 -0.44 8.44 12.46
CA ALA A 121 0.13 7.10 12.47
C ALA A 121 -0.99 6.09 12.71
N THR A 122 -0.93 4.97 11.99
CA THR A 122 -1.91 3.89 12.16
C THR A 122 -1.52 2.97 13.32
N SER A 123 -2.45 2.13 13.73
CA SER A 123 -2.29 1.13 14.77
C SER A 123 -3.20 -0.06 14.46
N PRO A 124 -3.04 -1.22 15.12
CA PRO A 124 -3.94 -2.33 14.93
C PRO A 124 -5.42 -2.00 15.18
N SER A 125 -5.71 -1.04 16.07
CA SER A 125 -7.08 -0.66 16.40
C SER A 125 -7.78 0.21 15.35
N ASN A 126 -7.04 0.96 14.51
CA ASN A 126 -7.64 1.86 13.52
C ASN A 126 -7.38 1.48 12.07
N ALA A 127 -6.35 0.67 11.79
CA ALA A 127 -5.95 0.34 10.44
C ALA A 127 -7.04 -0.37 9.61
N PRO A 128 -7.80 -1.35 10.12
CA PRO A 128 -8.86 -1.99 9.33
C PRO A 128 -9.97 -1.01 8.94
N VAL A 129 -10.46 -0.20 9.87
CA VAL A 129 -11.53 0.78 9.59
C VAL A 129 -11.07 1.83 8.58
N LEU A 130 -9.85 2.34 8.72
CA LEU A 130 -9.23 3.26 7.75
C LEU A 130 -9.13 2.63 6.35
N THR A 131 -8.69 1.38 6.28
CA THR A 131 -8.56 0.65 5.02
C THR A 131 -9.91 0.47 4.33
N ARG A 132 -10.97 0.11 5.06
CA ARG A 132 -12.33 0.01 4.53
C ARG A 132 -12.83 1.35 3.98
N ASN A 133 -12.63 2.44 4.72
CA ASN A 133 -13.03 3.78 4.28
C ASN A 133 -12.29 4.22 3.01
N LEU A 134 -10.98 3.95 2.92
CA LEU A 134 -10.18 4.26 1.74
C LEU A 134 -10.61 3.43 0.53
N LEU A 135 -10.78 2.11 0.70
CA LEU A 135 -11.25 1.22 -0.35
C LEU A 135 -12.63 1.64 -0.88
N SER A 136 -13.61 1.83 0.02
CA SER A 136 -14.97 2.22 -0.37
C SER A 136 -15.00 3.60 -1.04
N GLY A 137 -14.25 4.57 -0.51
CA GLY A 137 -14.17 5.90 -1.09
C GLY A 137 -13.58 5.91 -2.50
N LEU A 138 -12.56 5.08 -2.77
CA LEU A 138 -11.99 4.94 -4.10
C LEU A 138 -12.89 4.10 -5.02
N ALA A 139 -13.55 3.06 -4.52
CA ALA A 139 -14.47 2.24 -5.30
C ALA A 139 -15.64 3.06 -5.89
N LEU A 140 -16.12 4.09 -5.16
CA LEU A 140 -17.13 5.02 -5.67
C LEU A 140 -16.68 5.79 -6.92
N GLN A 141 -15.36 5.95 -7.11
CA GLN A 141 -14.78 6.60 -8.28
C GLN A 141 -14.68 5.68 -9.51
N LYS A 142 -15.04 4.39 -9.35
CA LYS A 142 -15.06 3.36 -10.39
C LYS A 142 -13.75 3.26 -11.17
N PRO A 143 -12.60 3.01 -10.52
CA PRO A 143 -11.37 2.68 -11.22
C PRO A 143 -11.47 1.27 -11.84
N ASP A 144 -10.59 0.97 -12.80
CA ASP A 144 -10.43 -0.40 -13.30
C ASP A 144 -9.71 -1.31 -12.29
N VAL A 145 -8.90 -0.72 -11.40
CA VAL A 145 -8.16 -1.42 -10.34
C VAL A 145 -7.76 -0.46 -9.22
N ILE A 146 -7.72 -0.97 -7.99
CA ILE A 146 -7.17 -0.26 -6.83
C ILE A 146 -5.86 -0.92 -6.43
N VAL A 147 -4.79 -0.12 -6.28
CA VAL A 147 -3.47 -0.57 -5.77
C VAL A 147 -3.22 0.09 -4.44
N PHE A 148 -2.84 -0.67 -3.41
CA PHE A 148 -2.51 -0.06 -2.14
C PHE A 148 -1.28 -0.64 -1.45
N GLU A 149 -0.67 0.20 -0.63
CA GLU A 149 0.52 -0.13 0.14
C GLU A 149 0.15 -0.43 1.60
N LEU A 150 0.53 -1.61 2.07
CA LEU A 150 0.59 -1.96 3.50
C LEU A 150 1.93 -1.45 4.03
N GLY A 151 1.96 -0.22 4.53
CA GLY A 151 3.17 0.39 5.10
C GLY A 151 3.63 -0.34 6.35
N ASP A 152 4.94 -0.44 6.56
CA ASP A 152 5.59 -1.29 7.56
C ASP A 152 5.79 -2.75 7.09
N GLY A 153 6.11 -3.66 8.01
CA GLY A 153 6.23 -5.09 7.76
C GLY A 153 4.97 -5.86 8.11
N LEU A 154 4.91 -7.10 7.64
CA LEU A 154 3.84 -8.04 8.00
C LEU A 154 3.68 -8.17 9.53
N LEU A 155 4.81 -8.23 10.25
CA LEU A 155 4.87 -8.28 11.72
C LEU A 155 5.26 -6.89 12.26
N GLY A 156 4.44 -5.90 12.03
CA GLY A 156 4.70 -4.52 12.40
C GLY A 156 3.66 -3.94 13.36
N ALA A 157 4.00 -2.79 13.97
CA ALA A 157 3.15 -2.15 14.97
C ALA A 157 2.01 -1.31 14.37
N TYR A 158 2.01 -1.08 13.04
CA TYR A 158 1.09 -0.13 12.39
C TYR A 158 -0.21 -0.74 11.88
N GLY A 159 -0.46 -2.04 12.18
CA GLY A 159 -1.76 -2.67 11.93
C GLY A 159 -1.90 -3.41 10.60
N VAL A 160 -0.78 -3.77 9.94
CA VAL A 160 -0.81 -4.62 8.74
C VAL A 160 -1.46 -5.97 9.05
N GLU A 161 -1.03 -6.62 10.14
CA GLU A 161 -1.60 -7.88 10.60
C GLU A 161 -3.11 -7.77 10.83
N ALA A 162 -3.57 -6.71 11.50
CA ALA A 162 -4.98 -6.49 11.77
C ALA A 162 -5.82 -6.33 10.48
N ILE A 163 -5.24 -5.72 9.43
CA ILE A 163 -5.89 -5.63 8.11
C ILE A 163 -6.01 -7.01 7.48
N LEU A 164 -4.95 -7.82 7.52
CA LEU A 164 -4.94 -9.17 6.91
C LEU A 164 -5.79 -10.18 7.70
N GLN A 165 -6.00 -9.96 9.01
CA GLN A 165 -6.93 -10.73 9.85
C GLN A 165 -8.39 -10.35 9.63
N ASP A 166 -8.65 -9.15 9.10
CA ASP A 166 -10.00 -8.71 8.75
C ASP A 166 -10.50 -9.48 7.53
N THR A 167 -11.41 -10.41 7.74
CA THR A 167 -11.90 -11.33 6.71
C THR A 167 -12.52 -10.62 5.53
N GLU A 168 -13.25 -9.52 5.76
CA GLU A 168 -13.91 -8.78 4.68
C GLU A 168 -12.88 -8.07 3.79
N ILE A 169 -11.83 -7.48 4.38
CA ILE A 169 -10.73 -6.89 3.60
C ILE A 169 -9.95 -7.99 2.90
N ARG A 170 -9.59 -9.06 3.60
CA ARG A 170 -8.83 -10.18 3.05
C ARG A 170 -9.53 -10.80 1.85
N ASP A 171 -10.83 -11.06 1.96
CA ASP A 171 -11.63 -11.67 0.90
C ASP A 171 -11.84 -10.72 -0.30
N ALA A 172 -11.67 -9.43 -0.09
CA ALA A 172 -11.70 -8.40 -1.13
C ALA A 172 -10.38 -8.31 -1.91
N LEU A 173 -9.27 -8.87 -1.38
CA LEU A 173 -7.97 -8.84 -2.08
C LEU A 173 -7.99 -9.75 -3.30
N SER A 174 -7.75 -9.18 -4.47
CA SER A 174 -7.60 -9.93 -5.72
C SER A 174 -6.18 -10.45 -5.93
N ALA A 175 -5.19 -9.76 -5.37
CA ALA A 175 -3.78 -10.16 -5.40
C ALA A 175 -2.98 -9.50 -4.27
N VAL A 176 -1.95 -10.21 -3.80
CA VAL A 176 -0.92 -9.68 -2.91
C VAL A 176 0.44 -9.87 -3.56
N VAL A 177 1.24 -8.80 -3.60
CA VAL A 177 2.65 -8.84 -3.98
C VAL A 177 3.48 -8.66 -2.72
N LEU A 178 4.39 -9.59 -2.47
CA LEU A 178 5.28 -9.54 -1.31
C LEU A 178 6.60 -8.85 -1.68
N CYS A 179 6.96 -7.81 -0.94
CA CYS A 179 8.24 -7.12 -1.06
C CYS A 179 9.18 -7.58 0.05
N ALA A 180 10.37 -8.04 -0.30
CA ALA A 180 11.34 -8.58 0.66
C ALA A 180 12.75 -8.07 0.39
N ASN A 181 13.57 -7.93 1.45
CA ASN A 181 14.94 -7.46 1.33
C ASN A 181 15.95 -8.58 1.04
N ASP A 182 15.61 -9.81 1.39
CA ASP A 182 16.46 -10.98 1.20
C ASP A 182 15.62 -12.26 1.00
N PRO A 183 16.23 -13.37 0.49
CA PRO A 183 15.50 -14.60 0.21
C PRO A 183 14.91 -15.29 1.46
N VAL A 184 15.53 -15.16 2.63
CA VAL A 184 15.01 -15.75 3.88
C VAL A 184 13.77 -14.98 4.33
N GLY A 185 13.82 -13.65 4.27
CA GLY A 185 12.67 -12.80 4.51
C GLY A 185 11.54 -13.09 3.52
N ALA A 186 11.85 -13.28 2.22
CA ALA A 186 10.87 -13.68 1.21
C ALA A 186 10.18 -15.00 1.56
N TRP A 187 10.96 -16.04 1.86
CA TRP A 187 10.44 -17.34 2.27
C TRP A 187 9.58 -17.27 3.53
N GLY A 188 10.06 -16.58 4.57
CA GLY A 188 9.31 -16.38 5.81
C GLY A 188 8.02 -15.61 5.60
N GLY A 189 8.05 -14.53 4.77
CA GLY A 189 6.87 -13.74 4.44
C GLY A 189 5.83 -14.53 3.63
N ILE A 190 6.26 -15.37 2.67
CA ILE A 190 5.37 -16.27 1.94
C ILE A 190 4.69 -17.25 2.90
N LYS A 191 5.47 -17.87 3.79
CA LYS A 191 4.92 -18.79 4.78
C LYS A 191 3.91 -18.11 5.69
N LEU A 192 4.26 -16.95 6.22
CA LEU A 192 3.37 -16.18 7.10
C LEU A 192 2.05 -15.82 6.39
N LEU A 193 2.12 -15.36 5.14
CA LEU A 193 0.93 -15.05 4.35
C LEU A 193 0.03 -16.27 4.14
N ARG A 194 0.62 -17.43 3.83
CA ARG A 194 -0.13 -18.67 3.60
C ARG A 194 -0.68 -19.28 4.88
N ASP A 195 0.16 -19.39 5.90
CA ASP A 195 -0.16 -20.19 7.09
C ASP A 195 -1.08 -19.41 8.05
N GLU A 196 -0.92 -18.08 8.16
CA GLU A 196 -1.69 -17.25 9.11
C GLU A 196 -2.86 -16.49 8.47
N PHE A 197 -2.75 -16.14 7.18
CA PHE A 197 -3.76 -15.30 6.53
C PHE A 197 -4.45 -15.99 5.35
N GLU A 198 -4.08 -17.21 4.99
CA GLU A 198 -4.63 -17.95 3.84
C GLU A 198 -4.44 -17.18 2.51
N ILE A 199 -3.37 -16.38 2.41
CA ILE A 199 -3.05 -15.57 1.23
C ILE A 199 -1.86 -16.20 0.51
N ASP A 200 -2.04 -16.56 -0.76
CA ASP A 200 -0.93 -16.95 -1.64
C ASP A 200 -0.46 -15.74 -2.43
N PRO A 201 0.76 -15.21 -2.16
CA PRO A 201 1.23 -14.04 -2.89
C PRO A 201 1.47 -14.38 -4.35
N ILE A 202 1.14 -13.44 -5.25
CA ILE A 202 1.19 -13.66 -6.71
C ILE A 202 2.62 -13.56 -7.24
N ALA A 203 3.46 -12.79 -6.55
CA ALA A 203 4.87 -12.60 -6.85
C ALA A 203 5.62 -12.10 -5.62
N VAL A 204 6.93 -12.27 -5.63
CA VAL A 204 7.86 -11.60 -4.72
C VAL A 204 8.68 -10.58 -5.50
N THR A 205 8.93 -9.43 -4.88
CA THR A 205 9.78 -8.36 -5.40
C THR A 205 10.64 -7.73 -4.30
N GLY A 206 11.34 -6.64 -4.62
CA GLY A 206 12.27 -5.96 -3.72
C GLY A 206 13.69 -6.49 -3.84
N ARG A 207 14.55 -6.11 -2.88
CA ARG A 207 15.99 -6.45 -2.94
C ARG A 207 16.28 -7.96 -2.99
N ALA A 208 15.38 -8.78 -2.47
CA ALA A 208 15.47 -10.24 -2.58
C ALA A 208 15.55 -10.72 -4.04
N THR A 209 15.16 -9.88 -5.00
CA THR A 209 15.16 -10.17 -6.44
C THR A 209 16.24 -9.40 -7.22
N ASP A 210 17.22 -8.77 -6.55
CA ASP A 210 18.26 -7.97 -7.21
C ASP A 210 19.22 -8.81 -8.06
N ASN A 211 19.21 -10.12 -7.90
CA ASN A 211 20.04 -11.05 -8.67
C ASN A 211 19.34 -12.39 -8.91
N GLU A 212 19.82 -13.13 -9.91
CA GLU A 212 19.24 -14.41 -10.33
C GLU A 212 19.25 -15.49 -9.22
N VAL A 213 20.23 -15.46 -8.32
CA VAL A 213 20.31 -16.41 -7.22
C VAL A 213 19.15 -16.20 -6.25
N GLY A 214 18.87 -14.93 -5.90
CA GLY A 214 17.73 -14.59 -5.06
C GLY A 214 16.41 -14.99 -5.70
N VAL A 215 16.21 -14.70 -6.98
CA VAL A 215 15.04 -15.10 -7.75
C VAL A 215 14.87 -16.61 -7.75
N ALA A 216 15.93 -17.36 -8.07
CA ALA A 216 15.89 -18.84 -8.08
C ALA A 216 15.51 -19.44 -6.72
N ILE A 217 16.04 -18.87 -5.61
CA ILE A 217 15.68 -19.32 -4.26
C ILE A 217 14.20 -19.07 -3.98
N ILE A 218 13.69 -17.88 -4.33
CA ILE A 218 12.28 -17.52 -4.14
C ILE A 218 11.38 -18.49 -4.91
N GLU A 219 11.69 -18.76 -6.17
CA GLU A 219 10.91 -19.67 -7.01
C GLU A 219 10.95 -21.11 -6.52
N GLN A 220 12.12 -21.60 -6.14
CA GLN A 220 12.31 -22.99 -5.67
C GLN A 220 11.72 -23.23 -4.28
N GLN A 221 11.89 -22.30 -3.35
CA GLN A 221 11.46 -22.47 -1.96
C GLN A 221 10.05 -21.90 -1.72
N GLY A 222 9.70 -20.83 -2.41
CA GLY A 222 8.42 -20.13 -2.26
C GLY A 222 7.35 -20.61 -3.22
N GLY A 223 7.74 -21.13 -4.39
CA GLY A 223 6.80 -21.56 -5.43
C GLY A 223 6.07 -20.41 -6.11
N VAL A 224 6.60 -19.18 -6.02
CA VAL A 224 6.04 -17.98 -6.63
C VAL A 224 7.12 -17.25 -7.44
N PRO A 225 6.77 -16.56 -8.53
CA PRO A 225 7.75 -15.85 -9.34
C PRO A 225 8.44 -14.71 -8.57
N GLY A 226 9.75 -14.61 -8.73
CA GLY A 226 10.55 -13.47 -8.29
C GLY A 226 10.70 -12.46 -9.44
N ILE A 227 10.21 -11.23 -9.26
CA ILE A 227 10.30 -10.17 -10.29
C ILE A 227 10.76 -8.88 -9.64
N ASN A 228 11.88 -8.33 -10.10
CA ASN A 228 12.38 -7.06 -9.58
C ASN A 228 11.55 -5.89 -10.11
N ALA A 229 10.84 -5.21 -9.23
CA ALA A 229 9.98 -4.09 -9.63
C ALA A 229 10.77 -2.87 -10.13
N LEU A 230 12.05 -2.74 -9.75
CA LEU A 230 12.89 -1.61 -10.17
C LEU A 230 13.42 -1.79 -11.58
N SER A 231 13.90 -3.00 -11.94
CA SER A 231 14.44 -3.30 -13.27
C SER A 231 13.40 -3.81 -14.26
N ASP A 232 12.41 -4.59 -13.76
CA ASP A 232 11.42 -5.30 -14.55
C ASP A 232 9.97 -5.00 -14.13
N GLY A 233 9.71 -3.77 -13.72
CA GLY A 233 8.39 -3.35 -13.23
C GLY A 233 7.26 -3.57 -14.25
N ALA A 234 7.55 -3.47 -15.54
CA ALA A 234 6.60 -3.79 -16.59
C ALA A 234 6.17 -5.26 -16.55
N LYS A 235 7.12 -6.19 -16.34
CA LYS A 235 6.85 -7.64 -16.22
C LYS A 235 5.96 -7.95 -15.00
N LEU A 236 6.20 -7.26 -13.88
CA LEU A 236 5.36 -7.40 -12.68
C LEU A 236 3.92 -6.95 -12.97
N GLY A 237 3.75 -5.79 -13.60
CA GLY A 237 2.43 -5.29 -13.97
C GLY A 237 1.72 -6.19 -14.99
N ASP A 238 2.43 -6.70 -16.01
CA ASP A 238 1.86 -7.63 -17.00
C ASP A 238 1.43 -8.95 -16.37
N LEU A 239 2.22 -9.50 -15.42
CA LEU A 239 1.82 -10.68 -14.66
C LEU A 239 0.49 -10.46 -13.92
N LEU A 240 0.38 -9.33 -13.20
CA LEU A 240 -0.82 -8.97 -12.46
C LEU A 240 -2.02 -8.77 -13.40
N GLN A 241 -1.83 -8.03 -14.50
CA GLN A 241 -2.87 -7.82 -15.50
C GLN A 241 -3.40 -9.12 -16.07
N HIS A 242 -2.50 -10.05 -16.42
CA HIS A 242 -2.87 -11.36 -16.95
C HIS A 242 -3.60 -12.22 -15.92
N LYS A 243 -3.07 -12.32 -14.71
CA LYS A 243 -3.65 -13.14 -13.64
C LYS A 243 -5.04 -12.66 -13.22
N LEU A 244 -5.23 -11.34 -13.15
CA LEU A 244 -6.49 -10.72 -12.75
C LEU A 244 -7.43 -10.45 -13.95
N LYS A 245 -7.00 -10.76 -15.17
CA LYS A 245 -7.76 -10.53 -16.41
C LYS A 245 -8.23 -9.08 -16.56
N LEU A 246 -7.35 -8.13 -16.19
CA LEU A 246 -7.65 -6.70 -16.25
C LEU A 246 -7.62 -6.18 -17.68
N GLY A 247 -8.71 -5.54 -18.11
CA GLY A 247 -8.85 -4.94 -19.44
C GLY A 247 -9.13 -5.95 -20.55
N LYS A 248 -9.58 -5.45 -21.70
CA LYS A 248 -9.64 -6.24 -22.92
C LYS A 248 -8.22 -6.38 -23.46
N PHE A 249 -7.69 -7.60 -23.50
CA PHE A 249 -6.54 -7.89 -24.33
C PHE A 249 -6.92 -7.51 -25.77
N ASN A 250 -6.39 -6.44 -26.32
CA ASN A 250 -6.35 -6.29 -27.75
C ASN A 250 -5.40 -7.38 -28.26
N ALA A 251 -5.97 -8.41 -28.83
CA ALA A 251 -5.25 -9.55 -29.42
C ALA A 251 -4.57 -9.19 -30.75
N GLU A 252 -4.01 -7.98 -30.85
CA GLU A 252 -3.28 -7.49 -32.02
C GLU A 252 -1.97 -6.85 -31.56
N GLU A 253 -1.03 -7.65 -31.04
CA GLU A 253 0.39 -7.38 -31.20
C GLU A 253 0.96 -8.51 -32.07
N PRO A 254 1.58 -8.21 -33.24
CA PRO A 254 2.21 -9.22 -34.07
C PRO A 254 3.45 -9.78 -33.36
N GLU A 255 3.71 -11.06 -33.61
CA GLU A 255 4.86 -11.87 -33.21
C GLU A 255 6.23 -11.19 -33.40
#